data_d96e53041d3ce1fdc6c4bf4a5a7eb57c
#
_entry.id   d96e53041d3ce1fdc6c4bf4a5a7eb57c
#
_cell.length_a   1.000
_cell.length_b   1.000
_cell.length_c   1.000
_cell.angle_alpha   90.00
_cell.angle_beta   90.00
_cell.angle_gamma   90.00
#
_symmetry.space_group_name_H-M   'P 1'
#
loop_
_entity.id
_entity.type
_entity.pdbx_description
1 polymer ?
#
loop_
_entity_poly.entity_id
_entity_poly.type
_entity_poly.pdbx_seq_one_letter_code
_entity_poly.pdbx_strand_id
1 'polypeptide(L)'
;LMESVSEISGRKVDIGFTNFGGIRVDMPKGDVLLDDILSMFPFRNNLCYLELRGRDVRAILEQMASSGWQVIGGARCASSRDGRLLSAEVDGKPLDDERVYGVATVSFLLDGGDGYSIARNSLRLDIFPQVIIDAMLPYVKSLTAAGRNIEYSRDGRVVIVD
;
A
#
# COMPACT_ATOMS: atom_id res chain seq x y z
N LEU A 1 0.46 6.65 3.05
CA LEU A 1 1.59 5.72 3.21
C LEU A 1 2.74 6.08 2.26
N MET A 2 2.53 6.08 0.94
CA MET A 2 3.60 6.31 -0.06
C MET A 2 4.29 7.66 0.13
N GLU A 3 3.53 8.75 0.26
CA GLU A 3 4.07 10.09 0.49
C GLU A 3 4.93 10.15 1.77
N SER A 4 4.39 9.67 2.90
CA SER A 4 5.11 9.67 4.16
C SER A 4 6.40 8.85 4.12
N VAL A 5 6.38 7.66 3.50
CA VAL A 5 7.59 6.85 3.34
C VAL A 5 8.58 7.53 2.40
N SER A 6 8.10 8.19 1.34
CA SER A 6 8.97 8.95 0.43
C SER A 6 9.67 10.11 1.15
N GLU A 7 8.94 10.86 1.98
CA GLU A 7 9.48 11.98 2.79
C GLU A 7 10.51 11.48 3.81
N ILE A 8 10.17 10.44 4.59
CA ILE A 8 11.03 9.92 5.65
C ILE A 8 12.32 9.30 5.06
N SER A 9 12.19 8.56 3.96
CA SER A 9 13.33 7.89 3.33
C SER A 9 14.18 8.81 2.47
N GLY A 10 13.63 9.94 2.00
CA GLY A 10 14.24 10.80 0.98
C GLY A 10 14.33 10.12 -0.39
N ARG A 11 13.50 9.09 -0.65
CA ARG A 11 13.55 8.25 -1.84
C ARG A 11 12.22 8.24 -2.57
N LYS A 12 12.28 8.01 -3.89
CA LYS A 12 11.06 7.81 -4.69
C LYS A 12 10.38 6.51 -4.26
N VAL A 13 9.08 6.60 -3.97
CA VAL A 13 8.20 5.46 -3.78
C VAL A 13 7.33 5.32 -5.03
N ASP A 14 7.46 4.21 -5.72
CA ASP A 14 6.69 3.91 -6.93
C ASP A 14 5.39 3.17 -6.61
N ILE A 15 5.41 2.30 -5.59
CA ILE A 15 4.29 1.40 -5.24
C ILE A 15 4.13 1.35 -3.72
N GLY A 16 2.90 1.23 -3.26
CA GLY A 16 2.58 1.00 -1.85
C GLY A 16 1.73 -0.25 -1.65
N PHE A 17 2.04 -1.00 -0.61
CA PHE A 17 1.25 -2.17 -0.19
C PHE A 17 0.89 -2.06 1.29
N THR A 18 -0.37 -2.31 1.62
CA THR A 18 -0.79 -2.59 3.01
C THR A 18 -1.94 -3.58 3.00
N ASN A 19 -2.22 -4.19 4.14
CA ASN A 19 -3.25 -5.21 4.24
C ASN A 19 -4.60 -4.64 4.68
N PHE A 20 -5.69 -5.21 4.17
CA PHE A 20 -7.04 -4.86 4.63
C PHE A 20 -7.25 -5.17 6.10
N GLY A 21 -6.68 -6.25 6.61
CA GLY A 21 -6.75 -6.62 8.01
C GLY A 21 -6.18 -5.57 8.97
N GLY A 22 -5.34 -4.67 8.47
CA GLY A 22 -4.82 -3.52 9.22
C GLY A 22 -5.83 -2.39 9.43
N ILE A 23 -6.93 -2.37 8.66
CA ILE A 23 -8.04 -1.41 8.79
C ILE A 23 -9.17 -2.11 9.54
N ARG A 24 -9.42 -1.72 10.80
CA ARG A 24 -10.26 -2.50 11.72
C ARG A 24 -11.71 -2.05 11.81
N VAL A 25 -11.98 -0.80 11.49
CA VAL A 25 -13.33 -0.23 11.47
C VAL A 25 -13.48 0.70 10.28
N ASP A 26 -14.70 0.88 9.82
CA ASP A 26 -15.03 1.85 8.78
C ASP A 26 -14.96 3.27 9.33
N MET A 27 -14.66 4.23 8.43
CA MET A 27 -14.70 5.64 8.77
C MET A 27 -16.16 6.08 8.95
N PRO A 28 -16.49 6.79 10.04
CA PRO A 28 -17.86 7.28 10.25
C PRO A 28 -18.22 8.34 9.19
N LYS A 29 -19.52 8.49 8.96
CA LYS A 29 -20.05 9.57 8.14
C LYS A 29 -20.14 10.84 8.96
N GLY A 30 -19.72 11.97 8.40
CA GLY A 30 -19.75 13.26 9.06
C GLY A 30 -18.40 13.65 9.65
N ASP A 31 -18.39 14.23 10.85
CA ASP A 31 -17.16 14.64 11.52
C ASP A 31 -16.36 13.39 11.96
N VAL A 32 -15.07 13.38 11.62
CA VAL A 32 -14.15 12.28 11.96
C VAL A 32 -13.29 12.74 13.14
N LEU A 33 -13.37 12.02 14.24
CA LEU A 33 -12.61 12.28 15.44
C LEU A 33 -11.25 11.56 15.42
N LEU A 34 -10.33 12.03 16.25
CA LEU A 34 -9.03 11.36 16.42
C LEU A 34 -9.20 9.89 16.83
N ASP A 35 -10.16 9.61 17.70
CA ASP A 35 -10.44 8.25 18.18
C ASP A 35 -10.93 7.31 17.08
N ASP A 36 -11.66 7.84 16.10
CA ASP A 36 -12.07 7.08 14.92
C ASP A 36 -10.85 6.63 14.12
N ILE A 37 -9.90 7.53 13.88
CA ILE A 37 -8.66 7.22 13.14
C ILE A 37 -7.80 6.21 13.93
N LEU A 38 -7.67 6.39 15.24
CA LEU A 38 -6.94 5.44 16.11
C LEU A 38 -7.60 4.06 16.11
N SER A 39 -8.92 4.00 16.08
CA SER A 39 -9.68 2.74 16.00
C SER A 39 -9.54 2.06 14.64
N MET A 40 -9.41 2.84 13.56
CA MET A 40 -9.15 2.30 12.22
C MET A 40 -7.79 1.63 12.12
N PHE A 41 -6.74 2.23 12.73
CA PHE A 41 -5.35 1.78 12.62
C PHE A 41 -4.75 1.47 14.01
N PRO A 42 -5.26 0.47 14.76
CA PRO A 42 -4.82 0.21 16.13
C PRO A 42 -3.45 -0.45 16.23
N PHE A 43 -2.93 -0.99 15.13
CA PHE A 43 -1.65 -1.69 15.12
C PHE A 43 -0.48 -0.72 14.98
N ARG A 44 0.57 -1.01 15.75
CA ARG A 44 1.82 -0.25 15.71
C ARG A 44 2.82 -0.84 14.70
N ASN A 45 2.34 -1.09 13.49
CA ASN A 45 3.20 -1.56 12.40
C ASN A 45 4.07 -0.40 11.90
N ASN A 46 5.39 -0.60 11.88
CA ASN A 46 6.35 0.37 11.40
C ASN A 46 6.19 0.62 9.89
N LEU A 47 6.45 1.86 9.48
CA LEU A 47 6.60 2.21 8.07
C LEU A 47 7.90 1.63 7.53
N CYS A 48 7.85 1.11 6.31
CA CYS A 48 9.01 0.48 5.68
C CYS A 48 9.18 0.96 4.24
N TYR A 49 10.43 1.12 3.84
CA TYR A 49 10.84 1.33 2.45
C TYR A 49 11.66 0.13 1.98
N LEU A 50 11.36 -0.38 0.79
CA LEU A 50 12.12 -1.44 0.15
C LEU A 50 12.48 -1.06 -1.28
N GLU A 51 13.55 -1.66 -1.80
CA GLU A 51 13.83 -1.72 -3.23
C GLU A 51 13.62 -3.16 -3.70
N LEU A 52 12.69 -3.34 -4.65
CA LEU A 52 12.36 -4.64 -5.23
C LEU A 52 12.54 -4.59 -6.75
N ARG A 53 12.99 -5.70 -7.35
CA ARG A 53 12.92 -5.86 -8.80
C ARG A 53 11.48 -6.03 -9.24
N GLY A 54 11.16 -5.61 -10.46
CA GLY A 54 9.80 -5.72 -10.98
C GLY A 54 9.25 -7.14 -10.97
N ARG A 55 10.10 -8.16 -11.21
CA ARG A 55 9.69 -9.57 -11.09
C ARG A 55 9.25 -9.95 -9.68
N ASP A 56 9.84 -9.38 -8.63
CA ASP A 56 9.42 -9.63 -7.24
C ASP A 56 8.13 -8.88 -6.93
N VAL A 57 7.98 -7.65 -7.44
CA VAL A 57 6.70 -6.91 -7.38
C VAL A 57 5.60 -7.70 -8.11
N ARG A 58 5.89 -8.25 -9.30
CA ARG A 58 4.94 -9.09 -10.05
C ARG A 58 4.49 -10.30 -9.23
N ALA A 59 5.42 -11.01 -8.59
CA ALA A 59 5.10 -12.17 -7.76
C ALA A 59 4.16 -11.80 -6.59
N ILE A 60 4.35 -10.63 -5.97
CA ILE A 60 3.45 -10.11 -4.92
C ILE A 60 2.06 -9.84 -5.51
N LEU A 61 1.97 -9.20 -6.68
CA LEU A 61 0.70 -8.90 -7.34
C LEU A 61 -0.02 -10.18 -7.81
N GLU A 62 0.71 -11.18 -8.30
CA GLU A 62 0.17 -12.51 -8.65
C GLU A 62 -0.39 -13.24 -7.42
N GLN A 63 0.31 -13.16 -6.29
CA GLN A 63 -0.20 -13.68 -5.03
C GLN A 63 -1.49 -12.96 -4.62
N MET A 64 -1.56 -11.63 -4.74
CA MET A 64 -2.77 -10.87 -4.44
C MET A 64 -3.92 -11.24 -5.39
N ALA A 65 -3.66 -11.42 -6.68
CA ALA A 65 -4.67 -11.83 -7.65
C ALA A 65 -5.27 -13.20 -7.30
N SER A 66 -4.46 -14.14 -6.84
CA SER A 66 -4.88 -15.52 -6.54
C SER A 66 -5.50 -15.70 -5.15
N SER A 67 -5.04 -14.95 -4.15
CA SER A 67 -5.48 -15.13 -2.75
C SER A 67 -6.42 -14.03 -2.25
N GLY A 68 -6.63 -12.99 -3.04
CA GLY A 68 -7.44 -11.81 -2.71
C GLY A 68 -6.61 -10.54 -2.67
N TRP A 69 -7.09 -9.53 -3.40
CA TRP A 69 -6.44 -8.23 -3.48
C TRP A 69 -6.34 -7.55 -2.12
N GLN A 70 -5.19 -7.00 -1.84
CA GLN A 70 -4.92 -6.14 -0.70
C GLN A 70 -4.97 -4.65 -1.10
N VAL A 71 -4.67 -3.76 -0.17
CA VAL A 71 -4.60 -2.33 -0.46
C VAL A 71 -3.33 -2.03 -1.24
N ILE A 72 -3.46 -1.49 -2.44
CA ILE A 72 -2.34 -1.09 -3.29
C ILE A 72 -2.42 0.39 -3.65
N GLY A 73 -1.27 1.00 -3.85
CA GLY A 73 -1.12 2.36 -4.38
C GLY A 73 -0.02 2.40 -5.43
N GLY A 74 -0.07 3.38 -6.35
CA GLY A 74 0.95 3.57 -7.37
C GLY A 74 0.91 2.60 -8.55
N ALA A 75 0.08 1.56 -8.49
CA ALA A 75 -0.05 0.58 -9.56
C ALA A 75 -1.50 0.46 -10.04
N ARG A 76 -1.67 0.03 -11.31
CA ARG A 76 -2.93 -0.40 -11.90
C ARG A 76 -2.80 -1.84 -12.34
N CYS A 77 -3.76 -2.68 -11.95
CA CYS A 77 -3.71 -4.12 -12.19
C CYS A 77 -5.02 -4.63 -12.76
N ALA A 78 -4.94 -5.62 -13.64
CA ALA A 78 -6.08 -6.42 -14.04
C ALA A 78 -5.81 -7.88 -13.70
N SER A 79 -6.82 -8.58 -13.20
CA SER A 79 -6.78 -10.02 -12.98
C SER A 79 -8.04 -10.68 -13.52
N SER A 80 -7.94 -11.96 -13.83
CA SER A 80 -9.09 -12.81 -14.14
C SER A 80 -9.79 -13.26 -12.86
N ARG A 81 -11.03 -13.73 -12.98
CA ARG A 81 -11.79 -14.28 -11.85
C ARG A 81 -11.17 -15.55 -11.24
N ASP A 82 -10.43 -16.31 -12.04
CA ASP A 82 -9.69 -17.50 -11.58
C ASP A 82 -8.34 -17.15 -10.91
N GLY A 83 -8.08 -15.86 -10.66
CA GLY A 83 -6.95 -15.41 -9.85
C GLY A 83 -5.64 -15.23 -10.59
N ARG A 84 -5.65 -15.09 -11.93
CA ARG A 84 -4.44 -14.81 -12.70
C ARG A 84 -4.24 -13.31 -12.87
N LEU A 85 -3.03 -12.83 -12.64
CA LEU A 85 -2.65 -11.46 -12.99
C LEU A 85 -2.55 -11.36 -14.53
N LEU A 86 -3.32 -10.46 -15.12
CA LEU A 86 -3.36 -10.24 -16.58
C LEU A 86 -2.48 -9.06 -17.00
N SER A 87 -2.48 -7.99 -16.20
CA SER A 87 -1.60 -6.84 -16.42
C SER A 87 -1.28 -6.14 -15.11
N ALA A 88 -0.13 -5.50 -15.10
CA ALA A 88 0.28 -4.57 -14.05
C ALA A 88 1.00 -3.39 -14.68
N GLU A 89 0.68 -2.19 -14.27
CA GLU A 89 1.27 -0.93 -14.72
C GLU A 89 1.69 -0.07 -13.51
N VAL A 90 2.81 0.61 -13.65
CA VAL A 90 3.33 1.58 -12.67
C VAL A 90 3.71 2.85 -13.43
N ASP A 91 3.27 4.01 -12.94
CA ASP A 91 3.45 5.30 -13.63
C ASP A 91 2.92 5.26 -15.10
N GLY A 92 1.82 4.53 -15.36
CA GLY A 92 1.20 4.38 -16.69
C GLY A 92 2.02 3.57 -17.69
N LYS A 93 3.02 2.80 -17.21
CA LYS A 93 3.85 1.91 -18.04
C LYS A 93 3.73 0.47 -17.55
N PRO A 94 3.78 -0.51 -18.46
CA PRO A 94 3.84 -1.91 -18.04
C PRO A 94 4.95 -2.15 -17.02
N LEU A 95 4.67 -2.99 -16.04
CA LEU A 95 5.64 -3.40 -15.03
C LEU A 95 6.83 -4.10 -15.71
N ASP A 96 8.01 -3.54 -15.52
CA ASP A 96 9.27 -4.03 -16.08
C ASP A 96 9.97 -4.92 -15.04
N ASP A 97 10.15 -6.19 -15.33
CA ASP A 97 10.69 -7.19 -14.42
C ASP A 97 12.14 -6.91 -13.97
N GLU A 98 12.92 -6.20 -14.78
CA GLU A 98 14.33 -5.90 -14.48
C GLU A 98 14.51 -4.55 -13.78
N ARG A 99 13.53 -3.65 -13.89
CA ARG A 99 13.58 -2.35 -13.21
C ARG A 99 13.46 -2.53 -11.69
N VAL A 100 14.18 -1.70 -10.94
CA VAL A 100 14.03 -1.58 -9.48
C VAL A 100 12.97 -0.53 -9.16
N TYR A 101 12.04 -0.90 -8.29
CA TYR A 101 10.96 -0.05 -7.80
C TYR A 101 11.14 0.24 -6.32
N GLY A 102 10.90 1.50 -5.92
CA GLY A 102 10.74 1.88 -4.52
C GLY A 102 9.37 1.47 -4.01
N VAL A 103 9.33 0.71 -2.93
CA VAL A 103 8.11 0.15 -2.37
C VAL A 103 7.91 0.62 -0.94
N ALA A 104 6.73 1.17 -0.64
CA ALA A 104 6.30 1.47 0.72
C ALA A 104 5.39 0.36 1.24
N THR A 105 5.63 -0.08 2.47
CA THR A 105 4.78 -1.07 3.14
C THR A 105 4.83 -0.89 4.66
N VAL A 106 4.23 -1.82 5.38
CA VAL A 106 4.25 -1.90 6.83
C VAL A 106 4.98 -3.15 7.29
N SER A 107 5.62 -3.09 8.47
CA SER A 107 6.47 -4.17 8.99
C SER A 107 5.76 -5.53 9.10
N PHE A 108 4.46 -5.55 9.29
CA PHE A 108 3.65 -6.77 9.34
C PHE A 108 3.76 -7.63 8.07
N LEU A 109 3.88 -7.00 6.88
CA LEU A 109 3.93 -7.71 5.60
C LEU A 109 5.34 -8.14 5.17
N LEU A 110 6.38 -7.80 5.94
CA LEU A 110 7.76 -8.09 5.55
C LEU A 110 8.07 -9.58 5.55
N ASP A 111 7.56 -10.32 6.57
CA ASP A 111 7.93 -11.72 6.80
C ASP A 111 6.74 -12.53 7.37
N GLY A 112 5.86 -12.96 6.49
CA GLY A 112 4.77 -13.90 6.78
C GLY A 112 3.42 -13.29 7.16
N GLY A 113 3.31 -11.99 7.42
CA GLY A 113 2.01 -11.36 7.73
C GLY A 113 1.01 -11.52 6.59
N ASP A 114 -0.19 -12.01 6.87
CA ASP A 114 -1.23 -12.37 5.89
C ASP A 114 -0.70 -13.28 4.75
N GLY A 115 0.35 -14.07 5.03
CA GLY A 115 1.00 -14.95 4.05
C GLY A 115 1.98 -14.24 3.11
N TYR A 116 2.22 -12.94 3.27
CA TYR A 116 3.17 -12.18 2.46
C TYR A 116 4.58 -12.19 3.08
N SER A 117 5.60 -12.23 2.24
CA SER A 117 7.01 -12.09 2.62
C SER A 117 7.68 -11.08 1.68
N ILE A 118 7.21 -9.82 1.74
CA ILE A 118 7.59 -8.76 0.80
C ILE A 118 9.10 -8.47 0.85
N ALA A 119 9.74 -8.68 2.00
CA ALA A 119 11.17 -8.42 2.16
C ALA A 119 12.10 -9.53 1.62
N ARG A 120 11.57 -10.71 1.25
CA ARG A 120 12.38 -11.89 0.93
C ARG A 120 13.49 -11.65 -0.10
N ASN A 121 13.20 -10.91 -1.16
CA ASN A 121 14.13 -10.65 -2.25
C ASN A 121 14.49 -9.15 -2.35
N SER A 122 14.32 -8.39 -1.27
CA SER A 122 14.60 -6.96 -1.30
C SER A 122 16.10 -6.70 -1.49
N LEU A 123 16.40 -5.76 -2.38
CA LEU A 123 17.75 -5.23 -2.58
C LEU A 123 18.13 -4.25 -1.46
N ARG A 124 17.12 -3.64 -0.86
CA ARG A 124 17.23 -2.73 0.27
C ARG A 124 15.98 -2.85 1.15
N LEU A 125 16.16 -2.72 2.45
CA LEU A 125 15.09 -2.61 3.43
C LEU A 125 15.47 -1.58 4.49
N ASP A 126 14.65 -0.54 4.62
CA ASP A 126 14.71 0.43 5.70
C ASP A 126 13.41 0.34 6.52
N ILE A 127 13.52 0.14 7.82
CA ILE A 127 12.39 0.11 8.76
C ILE A 127 12.48 1.37 9.63
N PHE A 128 11.42 2.17 9.62
CA PHE A 128 11.39 3.44 10.33
C PHE A 128 10.71 3.31 11.69
N PRO A 129 11.06 4.14 12.68
CA PRO A 129 10.38 4.16 13.97
C PRO A 129 8.92 4.63 13.88
N GLN A 130 8.56 5.37 12.83
CA GLN A 130 7.20 5.82 12.57
C GLN A 130 6.30 4.62 12.27
N VAL A 131 5.06 4.68 12.76
CA VAL A 131 4.02 3.68 12.53
C VAL A 131 2.94 4.23 11.59
N ILE A 132 2.02 3.37 11.13
CA ILE A 132 1.03 3.76 10.11
C ILE A 132 0.19 4.96 10.53
N ILE A 133 -0.13 5.10 11.82
CA ILE A 133 -0.91 6.25 12.31
C ILE A 133 -0.16 7.58 12.13
N ASP A 134 1.18 7.55 12.19
CA ASP A 134 2.01 8.73 11.98
C ASP A 134 1.98 9.23 10.52
N ALA A 135 1.62 8.35 9.57
CA ALA A 135 1.34 8.72 8.18
C ALA A 135 -0.10 9.20 8.00
N MET A 136 -1.06 8.57 8.67
CA MET A 136 -2.48 8.85 8.48
C MET A 136 -2.93 10.17 9.07
N LEU A 137 -2.51 10.49 10.29
CA LEU A 137 -2.93 11.72 10.98
C LEU A 137 -2.53 13.01 10.25
N PRO A 138 -1.26 13.19 9.81
CA PRO A 138 -0.88 14.36 9.02
C PRO A 138 -1.66 14.47 7.72
N TYR A 139 -1.90 13.35 7.04
CA TYR A 139 -2.67 13.32 5.80
C TYR A 139 -4.11 13.81 6.02
N VAL A 140 -4.82 13.27 7.00
CA VAL A 140 -6.19 13.70 7.34
C VAL A 140 -6.21 15.17 7.71
N LYS A 141 -5.28 15.64 8.55
CA LYS A 141 -5.16 17.05 8.92
C LYS A 141 -4.89 17.95 7.71
N SER A 142 -4.09 17.51 6.75
CA SER A 142 -3.81 18.30 5.54
C SER A 142 -5.05 18.46 4.66
N LEU A 143 -5.90 17.44 4.55
CA LEU A 143 -7.18 17.56 3.85
C LEU A 143 -8.11 18.57 4.52
N THR A 144 -8.25 18.50 5.84
CA THR A 144 -9.05 19.44 6.61
C THR A 144 -8.54 20.88 6.47
N ALA A 145 -7.23 21.09 6.56
CA ALA A 145 -6.60 22.41 6.40
C ALA A 145 -6.81 22.98 4.98
N ALA A 146 -6.92 22.12 3.97
CA ALA A 146 -7.24 22.50 2.59
C ALA A 146 -8.76 22.66 2.32
N GLY A 147 -9.62 22.56 3.35
CA GLY A 147 -11.09 22.61 3.20
C GLY A 147 -11.65 21.42 2.41
N ARG A 148 -10.95 20.28 2.38
CA ARG A 148 -11.35 19.06 1.67
C ARG A 148 -11.89 18.02 2.63
N ASN A 149 -12.90 17.31 2.20
CA ASN A 149 -13.39 16.13 2.90
C ASN A 149 -12.49 14.91 2.65
N ILE A 150 -12.56 13.95 3.57
CA ILE A 150 -12.01 12.62 3.32
C ILE A 150 -13.05 11.88 2.49
N GLU A 151 -12.72 11.60 1.24
CA GLU A 151 -13.62 10.94 0.29
C GLU A 151 -12.99 9.64 -0.20
N TYR A 152 -13.83 8.64 -0.36
CA TYR A 152 -13.47 7.39 -0.99
C TYR A 152 -14.11 7.29 -2.37
N SER A 153 -13.31 6.97 -3.36
CA SER A 153 -13.79 6.63 -4.69
C SER A 153 -13.06 5.41 -5.24
N ARG A 154 -13.75 4.61 -6.02
CA ARG A 154 -13.13 3.53 -6.79
C ARG A 154 -12.51 4.14 -8.05
N ASP A 155 -11.19 4.14 -8.12
CA ASP A 155 -10.44 4.72 -9.24
C ASP A 155 -10.04 3.69 -10.31
N GLY A 156 -10.50 2.44 -10.19
CA GLY A 156 -10.22 1.37 -11.13
C GLY A 156 -8.77 0.87 -11.11
N ARG A 157 -8.05 1.09 -10.01
CA ARG A 157 -6.65 0.62 -9.90
C ARG A 157 -6.54 -0.91 -9.89
N VAL A 158 -7.59 -1.60 -9.51
CA VAL A 158 -7.71 -3.06 -9.62
C VAL A 158 -9.01 -3.37 -10.36
N VAL A 159 -8.91 -4.12 -11.45
CA VAL A 159 -10.05 -4.58 -12.25
C VAL A 159 -10.00 -6.09 -12.33
N ILE A 160 -11.15 -6.73 -12.02
CA ILE A 160 -11.32 -8.18 -12.21
C ILE A 160 -12.18 -8.35 -13.45
N VAL A 161 -11.64 -9.03 -14.45
CA VAL A 161 -12.29 -9.30 -15.72
C VAL A 161 -12.76 -10.75 -15.81
N ASP A 162 -13.80 -10.96 -16.61
CA ASP A 162 -14.41 -12.29 -16.85
C ASP A 162 -13.52 -13.16 -17.74
#